data_8feec91dcf3843d744cfc2772eb763a2
#
_entry.id   8feec91dcf3843d744cfc2772eb763a2
#
_cell.length_a   1.000
_cell.length_b   1.000
_cell.length_c   1.000
_cell.angle_alpha   90.00
_cell.angle_beta   90.00
_cell.angle_gamma   90.00
#
_symmetry.space_group_name_H-M   'P 1'
#
loop_
_entity.id
_entity.type
_entity.pdbx_description
1 polymer ?
#
loop_
_entity_poly.entity_id
_entity_poly.type
_entity_poly.pdbx_seq_one_letter_code
_entity_poly.pdbx_strand_id
1 'polypeptide(L)'
;LLISIILHSKWIDFNSIIEMSNNQLKEFLKTELSKRTKETDYDLNSKTNLELSSFCLLYTFLKTATIRTESELKDMSFVELRNSLIIENTENLELNISTLQTLTTKKLIQLGYSWYLPKTYKSLINFDVLGNSPSIVRSKFKLKDDLERPMNVIKIVKTNEDVHNSFLYLGVYHVTISKDNFNLQLAGSNDLFNWSFITEIDQNAHQGDIVKWNDGYLIAYEEDKIQGANNIALKYYANYDHLISNHSTFEKHLNTSIHSFGVEGTPDIRHFTGENPTNGSILIGFHYHNGTIDKIAMGVLQNGNNWTTWKDSLPENNLRDMNFKGNIGSRKGFKYRGNSLTLQEARFVKNDWSSWKIMLGLNGYYSEVLISTPKKSTSFANPSIIENENNKYVISLFVPTEGNHYSENNGGVIFLKNK
;
A
#
# COMPACT_ATOMS: atom_id res chain seq x y z
N LEU A 1 -5.85 2.45 -16.68
CA LEU A 1 -6.42 1.17 -16.26
C LEU A 1 -5.48 -0.01 -16.59
N LEU A 2 -5.03 -0.18 -17.85
CA LEU A 2 -4.18 -1.30 -18.27
C LEU A 2 -2.89 -1.41 -17.45
N ILE A 3 -2.17 -0.30 -17.25
CA ILE A 3 -0.95 -0.27 -16.43
C ILE A 3 -1.23 -0.76 -15.01
N SER A 4 -2.31 -0.25 -14.38
CA SER A 4 -2.70 -0.67 -13.03
C SER A 4 -2.98 -2.17 -12.95
N ILE A 5 -3.71 -2.73 -13.92
CA ILE A 5 -4.04 -4.16 -13.97
C ILE A 5 -2.78 -5.02 -14.17
N ILE A 6 -1.91 -4.65 -15.10
CA ILE A 6 -0.69 -5.40 -15.40
C ILE A 6 0.25 -5.40 -14.19
N LEU A 7 0.42 -4.26 -13.52
CA LEU A 7 1.22 -4.16 -12.30
C LEU A 7 0.68 -5.06 -11.18
N HIS A 8 -0.64 -5.10 -11.00
CA HIS A 8 -1.26 -5.95 -9.99
C HIS A 8 -1.24 -7.44 -10.37
N SER A 9 -1.27 -7.78 -11.66
CA SER A 9 -1.18 -9.17 -12.12
C SER A 9 0.24 -9.74 -12.07
N LYS A 10 1.27 -8.91 -12.00
CA LYS A 10 2.70 -9.30 -12.01
C LYS A 10 3.14 -10.11 -13.22
N TRP A 11 2.54 -9.89 -14.37
CA TRP A 11 2.87 -10.62 -15.59
C TRP A 11 4.13 -10.11 -16.29
N ILE A 12 4.58 -8.91 -15.93
CA ILE A 12 5.78 -8.27 -16.49
C ILE A 12 6.49 -7.51 -15.37
N ASP A 13 7.78 -7.31 -15.52
CA ASP A 13 8.54 -6.47 -14.61
C ASP A 13 8.17 -4.98 -14.76
N PHE A 14 8.41 -4.24 -13.68
CA PHE A 14 8.01 -2.86 -13.57
C PHE A 14 8.66 -1.94 -14.64
N ASN A 15 9.95 -2.10 -14.89
CA ASN A 15 10.67 -1.21 -15.81
C ASN A 15 10.15 -1.35 -17.23
N SER A 16 9.84 -2.57 -17.64
CA SER A 16 9.29 -2.83 -18.98
C SER A 16 7.91 -2.20 -19.19
N ILE A 17 7.06 -2.13 -18.13
CA ILE A 17 5.71 -1.56 -18.24
C ILE A 17 5.73 -0.05 -18.48
N ILE A 18 6.59 0.69 -17.77
CA ILE A 18 6.59 2.16 -17.80
C ILE A 18 7.04 2.75 -19.14
N GLU A 19 7.73 1.96 -19.94
CA GLU A 19 8.19 2.36 -21.30
C GLU A 19 7.16 2.07 -22.38
N MET A 20 6.07 1.35 -22.07
CA MET A 20 5.08 0.92 -23.06
C MET A 20 3.96 1.95 -23.27
N SER A 21 3.64 2.23 -24.53
CA SER A 21 2.41 2.93 -24.91
C SER A 21 1.17 2.07 -24.64
N ASN A 22 -0.02 2.68 -24.61
CA ASN A 22 -1.29 1.95 -24.43
C ASN A 22 -1.51 0.83 -25.47
N ASN A 23 -1.09 1.03 -26.70
CA ASN A 23 -1.19 0.01 -27.76
C ASN A 23 -0.22 -1.16 -27.49
N GLN A 24 1.01 -0.87 -27.10
CA GLN A 24 1.98 -1.91 -26.71
C GLN A 24 1.50 -2.69 -25.50
N LEU A 25 0.90 -2.04 -24.51
CA LEU A 25 0.31 -2.72 -23.34
C LEU A 25 -0.87 -3.63 -23.75
N LYS A 26 -1.70 -3.21 -24.70
CA LYS A 26 -2.77 -4.04 -25.23
C LYS A 26 -2.23 -5.28 -25.96
N GLU A 27 -1.25 -5.12 -26.83
CA GLU A 27 -0.63 -6.24 -27.56
C GLU A 27 0.13 -7.18 -26.62
N PHE A 28 0.79 -6.64 -25.59
CA PHE A 28 1.39 -7.43 -24.53
C PHE A 28 0.35 -8.30 -23.81
N LEU A 29 -0.79 -7.74 -23.39
CA LEU A 29 -1.85 -8.53 -22.73
C LEU A 29 -2.39 -9.65 -23.62
N LYS A 30 -2.61 -9.41 -24.91
CA LYS A 30 -3.05 -10.45 -25.86
C LYS A 30 -2.03 -11.57 -25.94
N THR A 31 -0.76 -11.23 -26.13
CA THR A 31 0.35 -12.19 -26.22
C THR A 31 0.47 -13.04 -24.96
N GLU A 32 0.35 -12.42 -23.77
CA GLU A 32 0.45 -13.14 -22.51
C GLU A 32 -0.80 -14.01 -22.24
N LEU A 33 -1.98 -13.58 -22.65
CA LEU A 33 -3.20 -14.37 -22.54
C LEU A 33 -3.16 -15.58 -23.48
N SER A 34 -2.74 -15.42 -24.74
CA SER A 34 -2.62 -16.53 -25.68
C SER A 34 -1.60 -17.60 -25.26
N LYS A 35 -0.53 -17.18 -24.55
CA LYS A 35 0.43 -18.13 -23.95
C LYS A 35 -0.13 -18.88 -22.73
N ARG A 36 -1.10 -18.31 -22.03
CA ARG A 36 -1.58 -18.79 -20.73
C ARG A 36 -2.95 -19.45 -20.76
N THR A 37 -3.64 -19.38 -21.89
CA THR A 37 -4.97 -19.94 -22.09
C THR A 37 -5.07 -20.55 -23.49
N LYS A 38 -6.18 -21.22 -23.79
CA LYS A 38 -6.43 -21.73 -25.12
C LYS A 38 -6.97 -20.70 -26.12
N GLU A 39 -7.18 -19.45 -25.67
CA GLU A 39 -7.63 -18.39 -26.57
C GLU A 39 -6.57 -18.07 -27.62
N THR A 40 -6.98 -17.97 -28.87
CA THR A 40 -6.10 -17.63 -29.98
C THR A 40 -5.91 -16.14 -30.12
N ASP A 41 -4.86 -15.69 -30.79
CA ASP A 41 -4.65 -14.29 -31.12
C ASP A 41 -5.84 -13.69 -31.90
N TYR A 42 -6.50 -14.51 -32.76
CA TYR A 42 -7.70 -14.09 -33.48
C TYR A 42 -8.85 -13.79 -32.53
N ASP A 43 -9.12 -14.66 -31.56
CA ASP A 43 -10.17 -14.46 -30.55
C ASP A 43 -9.88 -13.23 -29.70
N LEU A 44 -8.63 -13.04 -29.28
CA LEU A 44 -8.21 -11.91 -28.44
C LEU A 44 -8.21 -10.57 -29.21
N ASN A 45 -7.97 -10.59 -30.54
CA ASN A 45 -8.01 -9.39 -31.37
C ASN A 45 -9.38 -8.74 -31.41
N SER A 46 -10.45 -9.51 -31.32
CA SER A 46 -11.83 -9.02 -31.29
C SER A 46 -12.22 -8.39 -29.93
N LYS A 47 -11.42 -8.59 -28.88
CA LYS A 47 -11.75 -8.17 -27.51
C LYS A 47 -11.45 -6.70 -27.27
N THR A 48 -12.33 -6.07 -26.50
CA THR A 48 -12.11 -4.73 -25.95
C THR A 48 -11.04 -4.75 -24.85
N ASN A 49 -10.47 -3.58 -24.54
CA ASN A 49 -9.54 -3.45 -23.42
C ASN A 49 -10.15 -3.88 -22.08
N LEU A 50 -11.47 -3.72 -21.91
CA LEU A 50 -12.18 -4.12 -20.69
C LEU A 50 -12.27 -5.65 -20.59
N GLU A 51 -12.57 -6.34 -21.68
CA GLU A 51 -12.63 -7.80 -21.72
C GLU A 51 -11.25 -8.44 -21.49
N LEU A 52 -10.20 -7.94 -22.16
CA LEU A 52 -8.83 -8.40 -21.94
C LEU A 52 -8.39 -8.19 -20.47
N SER A 53 -8.75 -7.05 -19.89
CA SER A 53 -8.47 -6.75 -18.49
C SER A 53 -9.20 -7.70 -17.54
N SER A 54 -10.47 -7.98 -17.80
CA SER A 54 -11.27 -8.93 -17.00
C SER A 54 -10.72 -10.35 -17.07
N PHE A 55 -10.26 -10.75 -18.25
CA PHE A 55 -9.64 -12.04 -18.49
C PHE A 55 -8.33 -12.20 -17.71
N CYS A 56 -7.46 -11.18 -17.78
CA CYS A 56 -6.21 -11.13 -17.03
C CYS A 56 -6.44 -11.27 -15.52
N LEU A 57 -7.40 -10.52 -14.98
CA LEU A 57 -7.72 -10.56 -13.54
C LEU A 57 -8.31 -11.90 -13.12
N LEU A 58 -9.17 -12.48 -13.94
CA LEU A 58 -9.77 -13.79 -13.69
C LEU A 58 -8.72 -14.90 -13.65
N TYR A 59 -7.83 -14.94 -14.65
CA TYR A 59 -6.71 -15.87 -14.68
C TYR A 59 -5.82 -15.72 -13.44
N THR A 60 -5.45 -14.46 -13.12
CA THR A 60 -4.61 -14.14 -11.96
C THR A 60 -5.26 -14.60 -10.65
N PHE A 61 -6.57 -14.39 -10.49
CA PHE A 61 -7.28 -14.85 -9.30
C PHE A 61 -7.25 -16.38 -9.17
N LEU A 62 -7.65 -17.10 -10.19
CA LEU A 62 -7.72 -18.57 -10.17
C LEU A 62 -6.36 -19.20 -9.88
N LYS A 63 -5.29 -18.66 -10.47
CA LYS A 63 -3.91 -19.09 -10.17
C LYS A 63 -3.50 -18.73 -8.73
N THR A 64 -3.73 -17.51 -8.30
CA THR A 64 -3.32 -17.01 -6.96
C THR A 64 -4.05 -17.75 -5.85
N ALA A 65 -5.33 -18.01 -6.02
CA ALA A 65 -6.15 -18.75 -5.05
C ALA A 65 -5.90 -20.27 -5.07
N THR A 66 -5.00 -20.76 -5.92
CA THR A 66 -4.68 -22.18 -6.12
C THR A 66 -5.91 -23.03 -6.50
N ILE A 67 -6.91 -22.39 -7.13
CA ILE A 67 -8.14 -23.06 -7.61
C ILE A 67 -7.81 -23.95 -8.82
N ARG A 68 -6.88 -23.46 -9.66
CA ARG A 68 -6.38 -24.17 -10.83
C ARG A 68 -4.87 -24.04 -10.93
N THR A 69 -4.24 -25.10 -11.38
CA THR A 69 -2.80 -25.11 -11.71
C THR A 69 -2.56 -24.31 -13.00
N GLU A 70 -1.34 -23.87 -13.22
CA GLU A 70 -0.97 -23.16 -14.45
C GLU A 70 -1.18 -24.04 -15.71
N SER A 71 -0.99 -25.36 -15.59
CA SER A 71 -1.25 -26.31 -16.66
C SER A 71 -2.74 -26.39 -17.01
N GLU A 72 -3.62 -26.51 -16.01
CA GLU A 72 -5.07 -26.51 -16.22
C GLU A 72 -5.57 -25.21 -16.86
N LEU A 73 -5.08 -24.06 -16.36
CA LEU A 73 -5.49 -22.74 -16.88
C LEU A 73 -5.13 -22.57 -18.35
N LYS A 74 -4.02 -23.17 -18.80
CA LYS A 74 -3.56 -23.10 -20.20
C LYS A 74 -4.55 -23.73 -21.19
N ASP A 75 -5.29 -24.72 -20.74
CA ASP A 75 -6.25 -25.46 -21.55
C ASP A 75 -7.70 -24.94 -21.43
N MET A 76 -7.90 -23.80 -20.75
CA MET A 76 -9.23 -23.22 -20.49
C MET A 76 -9.49 -21.97 -21.31
N SER A 77 -10.70 -21.85 -21.83
CA SER A 77 -11.25 -20.62 -22.40
C SER A 77 -11.72 -19.65 -21.31
N PHE A 78 -11.99 -18.41 -21.70
CA PHE A 78 -12.56 -17.41 -20.80
C PHE A 78 -13.88 -17.88 -20.14
N VAL A 79 -14.74 -18.59 -20.90
CA VAL A 79 -16.01 -19.13 -20.39
C VAL A 79 -15.77 -20.19 -19.31
N GLU A 80 -14.81 -21.09 -19.55
CA GLU A 80 -14.46 -22.14 -18.58
C GLU A 80 -13.80 -21.58 -17.33
N LEU A 81 -12.91 -20.59 -17.47
CA LEU A 81 -12.33 -19.86 -16.35
C LEU A 81 -13.42 -19.17 -15.49
N ARG A 82 -14.37 -18.51 -16.15
CA ARG A 82 -15.50 -17.87 -15.49
C ARG A 82 -16.41 -18.87 -14.75
N ASN A 83 -16.70 -20.00 -15.36
CA ASN A 83 -17.51 -21.08 -14.76
C ASN A 83 -16.79 -21.68 -13.53
N SER A 84 -15.47 -21.89 -13.59
CA SER A 84 -14.69 -22.32 -12.43
C SER A 84 -14.85 -21.36 -11.26
N LEU A 85 -14.81 -20.05 -11.48
CA LEU A 85 -14.99 -19.06 -10.43
C LEU A 85 -16.43 -19.04 -9.88
N ILE A 86 -17.44 -19.30 -10.71
CA ILE A 86 -18.83 -19.43 -10.25
C ILE A 86 -18.97 -20.61 -9.28
N ILE A 87 -18.41 -21.78 -9.62
CA ILE A 87 -18.42 -22.97 -8.78
C ILE A 87 -17.77 -22.67 -7.42
N GLU A 88 -16.56 -22.11 -7.43
CA GLU A 88 -15.84 -21.77 -6.21
C GLU A 88 -16.58 -20.74 -5.33
N ASN A 89 -17.19 -19.72 -5.93
CA ASN A 89 -18.00 -18.75 -5.18
C ASN A 89 -19.26 -19.39 -4.62
N THR A 90 -19.88 -20.36 -5.32
CA THR A 90 -21.04 -21.12 -4.82
C THR A 90 -20.65 -21.88 -3.54
N GLU A 91 -19.54 -22.61 -3.58
CA GLU A 91 -19.10 -23.44 -2.44
C GLU A 91 -18.64 -22.59 -1.24
N ASN A 92 -17.91 -21.51 -1.48
CA ASN A 92 -17.32 -20.71 -0.39
C ASN A 92 -18.26 -19.65 0.20
N LEU A 93 -19.33 -19.25 -0.50
CA LEU A 93 -20.28 -18.21 -0.06
C LEU A 93 -21.70 -18.74 0.11
N GLU A 94 -21.95 -20.03 -0.16
CA GLU A 94 -23.28 -20.65 -0.11
C GLU A 94 -24.33 -19.91 -0.99
N LEU A 95 -23.88 -19.35 -2.13
CA LEU A 95 -24.71 -18.60 -3.05
C LEU A 95 -25.26 -19.49 -4.16
N ASN A 96 -26.46 -19.14 -4.65
CA ASN A 96 -27.08 -19.88 -5.75
C ASN A 96 -26.36 -19.65 -7.08
N ILE A 97 -26.07 -20.75 -7.82
CA ILE A 97 -25.39 -20.72 -9.12
C ILE A 97 -26.11 -19.80 -10.10
N SER A 98 -27.44 -19.85 -10.19
CA SER A 98 -28.20 -19.02 -11.12
C SER A 98 -28.05 -17.53 -10.84
N THR A 99 -27.94 -17.13 -9.58
CA THR A 99 -27.65 -15.75 -9.19
C THR A 99 -26.25 -15.35 -9.63
N LEU A 100 -25.24 -16.19 -9.41
CA LEU A 100 -23.86 -15.92 -9.79
C LEU A 100 -23.67 -15.84 -11.31
N GLN A 101 -24.40 -16.65 -12.09
CA GLN A 101 -24.35 -16.61 -13.55
C GLN A 101 -24.78 -15.26 -14.13
N THR A 102 -25.64 -14.51 -13.46
CA THR A 102 -26.08 -13.18 -13.90
C THR A 102 -25.06 -12.07 -13.61
N LEU A 103 -24.07 -12.31 -12.75
CA LEU A 103 -23.09 -11.30 -12.36
C LEU A 103 -22.03 -11.08 -13.45
N THR A 104 -21.51 -9.86 -13.48
CA THR A 104 -20.34 -9.55 -14.31
C THR A 104 -19.08 -10.29 -13.79
N THR A 105 -18.12 -10.56 -14.67
CA THR A 105 -16.86 -11.19 -14.28
C THR A 105 -16.13 -10.40 -13.20
N LYS A 106 -16.14 -9.06 -13.27
CA LYS A 106 -15.59 -8.19 -12.23
C LYS A 106 -16.23 -8.48 -10.86
N LYS A 107 -17.55 -8.59 -10.80
CA LYS A 107 -18.26 -8.86 -9.55
C LYS A 107 -17.97 -10.26 -9.00
N LEU A 108 -17.86 -11.25 -9.88
CA LEU A 108 -17.46 -12.61 -9.48
C LEU A 108 -16.05 -12.63 -8.87
N ILE A 109 -15.10 -11.89 -9.45
CA ILE A 109 -13.75 -11.78 -8.92
C ILE A 109 -13.75 -11.07 -7.56
N GLN A 110 -14.53 -10.01 -7.38
CA GLN A 110 -14.69 -9.35 -6.08
C GLN A 110 -15.21 -10.32 -5.01
N LEU A 111 -16.22 -11.13 -5.34
CA LEU A 111 -16.74 -12.16 -4.45
C LEU A 111 -15.67 -13.21 -4.14
N GLY A 112 -14.89 -13.64 -5.14
CA GLY A 112 -13.75 -14.55 -4.94
C GLY A 112 -12.76 -14.00 -3.91
N TYR A 113 -12.31 -12.76 -4.05
CA TYR A 113 -11.40 -12.15 -3.07
C TYR A 113 -12.06 -11.93 -1.70
N SER A 114 -13.38 -11.73 -1.62
CA SER A 114 -14.07 -11.51 -0.34
C SER A 114 -13.99 -12.73 0.60
N TRP A 115 -13.94 -13.95 0.08
CA TRP A 115 -13.74 -15.15 0.89
C TRP A 115 -12.28 -15.60 0.93
N TYR A 116 -11.52 -15.41 -0.18
CA TYR A 116 -10.15 -15.86 -0.27
C TYR A 116 -9.21 -15.12 0.69
N LEU A 117 -9.31 -13.79 0.77
CA LEU A 117 -8.45 -13.00 1.65
C LEU A 117 -8.66 -13.33 3.13
N PRO A 118 -9.88 -13.34 3.68
CA PRO A 118 -10.10 -13.75 5.07
C PRO A 118 -9.65 -15.17 5.38
N LYS A 119 -9.88 -16.10 4.48
CA LYS A 119 -9.50 -17.51 4.65
C LYS A 119 -7.99 -17.70 4.66
N THR A 120 -7.30 -17.10 3.69
CA THR A 120 -5.86 -17.33 3.45
C THR A 120 -4.98 -16.48 4.36
N TYR A 121 -5.39 -15.24 4.65
CA TYR A 121 -4.60 -14.27 5.41
C TYR A 121 -5.22 -13.95 6.77
N LYS A 122 -5.94 -14.89 7.36
CA LYS A 122 -6.63 -14.73 8.65
C LYS A 122 -5.73 -14.11 9.73
N SER A 123 -4.47 -14.48 9.77
CA SER A 123 -3.52 -13.92 10.73
C SER A 123 -3.19 -12.45 10.49
N LEU A 124 -3.32 -11.96 9.25
CA LEU A 124 -3.03 -10.56 8.88
C LEU A 124 -4.26 -9.64 8.91
N ILE A 125 -5.46 -10.18 8.97
CA ILE A 125 -6.68 -9.37 8.99
C ILE A 125 -7.35 -9.30 10.37
N ASN A 126 -6.85 -10.02 11.36
CA ASN A 126 -7.40 -9.99 12.71
C ASN A 126 -6.34 -9.49 13.70
N PHE A 127 -6.52 -8.27 14.17
CA PHE A 127 -5.71 -7.59 15.19
C PHE A 127 -6.54 -7.41 16.47
N ASP A 128 -7.09 -8.49 16.98
CA ASP A 128 -7.81 -8.45 18.24
C ASP A 128 -6.82 -8.35 19.42
N VAL A 129 -6.64 -7.12 19.92
CA VAL A 129 -5.78 -6.80 21.06
C VAL A 129 -6.47 -7.13 22.40
N LEU A 130 -7.80 -7.18 22.39
CA LEU A 130 -8.62 -7.42 23.62
C LEU A 130 -8.98 -8.88 23.81
N GLY A 131 -9.21 -9.57 22.72
CA GLY A 131 -9.46 -10.99 22.75
C GLY A 131 -8.13 -11.73 22.69
N ASN A 132 -7.87 -12.64 23.54
CA ASN A 132 -6.71 -13.54 23.63
C ASN A 132 -6.21 -14.07 22.26
N SER A 133 -6.02 -13.19 21.28
CA SER A 133 -5.44 -13.57 20.00
C SER A 133 -3.97 -13.92 20.24
N PRO A 134 -3.58 -15.20 20.19
CA PRO A 134 -2.20 -15.61 20.47
C PRO A 134 -1.20 -15.05 19.45
N SER A 135 -1.70 -14.33 18.45
CA SER A 135 -0.87 -13.76 17.40
C SER A 135 -0.28 -12.39 17.76
N ILE A 136 -0.89 -11.60 18.66
CA ILE A 136 -0.31 -10.33 19.12
C ILE A 136 0.54 -10.57 20.34
N VAL A 137 1.84 -10.35 20.18
CA VAL A 137 2.83 -10.57 21.25
C VAL A 137 2.89 -9.38 22.20
N ARG A 138 2.84 -8.15 21.64
CA ARG A 138 2.93 -6.90 22.39
C ARG A 138 2.33 -5.75 21.58
N SER A 139 1.77 -4.78 22.27
CA SER A 139 1.33 -3.52 21.68
C SER A 139 1.70 -2.32 22.57
N LYS A 140 1.94 -1.16 21.94
CA LYS A 140 2.13 0.11 22.64
C LYS A 140 1.31 1.18 21.92
N PHE A 141 0.43 1.81 22.66
CA PHE A 141 -0.40 2.94 22.24
C PHE A 141 0.25 4.26 22.68
N LYS A 142 -0.13 5.35 22.03
CA LYS A 142 0.33 6.70 22.34
C LYS A 142 1.86 6.79 22.34
N LEU A 143 2.45 6.34 21.23
CA LEU A 143 3.90 6.41 21.06
C LEU A 143 4.41 7.84 21.24
N LYS A 144 5.48 7.96 21.99
CA LYS A 144 6.25 9.17 22.18
C LYS A 144 7.74 8.89 22.02
N ASP A 145 8.47 9.89 21.60
CA ASP A 145 9.93 9.90 21.69
C ASP A 145 10.41 10.24 23.12
N ASP A 146 11.71 10.24 23.33
CA ASP A 146 12.35 10.57 24.61
C ASP A 146 12.25 12.05 25.01
N LEU A 147 11.79 12.91 24.09
CA LEU A 147 11.42 14.31 24.36
C LEU A 147 9.91 14.45 24.67
N GLU A 148 9.21 13.34 24.95
CA GLU A 148 7.77 13.27 25.25
C GLU A 148 6.85 13.78 24.13
N ARG A 149 7.34 13.92 22.88
CA ARG A 149 6.55 14.36 21.73
C ARG A 149 5.75 13.18 21.14
N PRO A 150 4.47 13.36 20.80
CA PRO A 150 3.69 12.34 20.13
C PRO A 150 4.31 11.96 18.77
N MET A 151 4.51 10.66 18.55
CA MET A 151 5.01 10.15 17.28
C MET A 151 3.83 9.82 16.36
N ASN A 152 3.36 10.83 15.63
CA ASN A 152 2.23 10.65 14.71
C ASN A 152 2.69 9.99 13.41
N VAL A 153 1.88 9.04 12.90
CA VAL A 153 2.08 8.42 11.57
C VAL A 153 3.49 7.82 11.39
N ILE A 154 4.00 7.13 12.40
CA ILE A 154 5.32 6.53 12.31
C ILE A 154 5.42 5.44 11.24
N LYS A 155 6.41 5.54 10.37
CA LYS A 155 6.84 4.50 9.42
C LYS A 155 8.24 4.02 9.81
N ILE A 156 8.42 2.70 9.84
CA ILE A 156 9.59 2.07 10.45
C ILE A 156 10.38 1.31 9.39
N VAL A 157 11.70 1.37 9.49
CA VAL A 157 12.63 0.53 8.73
C VAL A 157 13.58 -0.18 9.70
N LYS A 158 13.95 -1.41 9.38
CA LYS A 158 15.01 -2.13 10.07
C LYS A 158 16.38 -1.70 9.50
N THR A 159 17.35 -1.47 10.39
CA THR A 159 18.75 -1.18 9.99
C THR A 159 19.53 -2.47 9.81
N ASN A 160 20.76 -2.40 9.32
CA ASN A 160 21.72 -3.51 9.40
C ASN A 160 22.44 -3.47 10.75
N GLU A 161 22.55 -4.61 11.40
CA GLU A 161 22.92 -4.79 12.80
C GLU A 161 24.41 -4.58 13.12
N ASP A 162 25.28 -4.51 12.12
CA ASP A 162 26.73 -4.58 12.33
C ASP A 162 27.41 -3.23 12.64
N VAL A 163 26.66 -2.14 12.79
CA VAL A 163 27.24 -0.84 13.12
C VAL A 163 27.17 -0.63 14.64
N HIS A 164 28.31 -0.65 15.29
CA HIS A 164 28.45 -0.32 16.71
C HIS A 164 27.76 1.01 17.02
N ASN A 165 26.87 1.04 18.02
CA ASN A 165 26.04 2.17 18.46
C ASN A 165 24.89 2.56 17.53
N SER A 166 24.51 1.74 16.54
CA SER A 166 23.31 1.98 15.73
C SER A 166 22.05 1.48 16.42
N PHE A 167 20.93 2.14 16.13
CA PHE A 167 19.62 1.60 16.48
C PHE A 167 19.24 0.46 15.54
N LEU A 168 18.57 -0.57 16.04
CA LEU A 168 18.06 -1.69 15.24
C LEU A 168 16.92 -1.27 14.30
N TYR A 169 16.17 -0.23 14.69
CA TYR A 169 15.05 0.32 13.94
C TYR A 169 15.16 1.83 13.88
N LEU A 170 14.84 2.38 12.71
CA LEU A 170 14.64 3.80 12.51
C LEU A 170 13.19 4.06 12.14
N GLY A 171 12.64 5.16 12.63
CA GLY A 171 11.27 5.55 12.36
C GLY A 171 11.17 7.02 11.95
N VAL A 172 10.51 7.30 10.82
CA VAL A 172 10.10 8.65 10.47
C VAL A 172 8.68 8.89 10.95
N TYR A 173 8.45 10.03 11.57
CA TYR A 173 7.15 10.43 12.12
C TYR A 173 7.04 11.95 12.07
N HIS A 174 5.85 12.48 12.22
CA HIS A 174 5.71 13.94 12.36
C HIS A 174 5.23 14.35 13.75
N VAL A 175 5.62 15.54 14.13
CA VAL A 175 5.13 16.24 15.31
C VAL A 175 4.31 17.45 14.88
N THR A 176 3.21 17.74 15.58
CA THR A 176 2.39 18.91 15.35
C THR A 176 3.06 20.11 16.04
N ILE A 177 3.39 21.14 15.28
CA ILE A 177 4.00 22.37 15.77
C ILE A 177 2.90 23.40 16.10
N SER A 178 1.91 23.52 15.21
CA SER A 178 0.71 24.34 15.38
C SER A 178 -0.42 23.74 14.53
N LYS A 179 -1.58 24.37 14.53
CA LYS A 179 -2.67 23.90 13.66
C LYS A 179 -2.20 23.85 12.20
N ASP A 180 -2.36 22.68 11.57
CA ASP A 180 -2.01 22.42 10.18
C ASP A 180 -0.51 22.65 9.84
N ASN A 181 0.37 22.63 10.86
CA ASN A 181 1.81 22.77 10.67
C ASN A 181 2.55 21.64 11.39
N PHE A 182 3.38 20.91 10.66
CA PHE A 182 4.05 19.72 11.11
C PHE A 182 5.53 19.75 10.75
N ASN A 183 6.35 19.11 11.58
CA ASN A 183 7.75 18.85 11.23
C ASN A 183 8.00 17.35 11.20
N LEU A 184 8.69 16.88 10.16
CA LEU A 184 9.10 15.50 9.99
C LEU A 184 10.35 15.21 10.81
N GLN A 185 10.29 14.17 11.64
CA GLN A 185 11.33 13.79 12.59
C GLN A 185 11.84 12.38 12.30
N LEU A 186 13.06 12.10 12.71
CA LEU A 186 13.67 10.77 12.75
C LEU A 186 13.92 10.36 14.20
N ALA A 187 13.56 9.15 14.56
CA ALA A 187 13.92 8.52 15.84
C ALA A 187 14.49 7.12 15.64
N GLY A 188 15.24 6.63 16.61
CA GLY A 188 15.79 5.30 16.67
C GLY A 188 15.26 4.48 17.84
N SER A 189 15.20 3.17 17.68
CA SER A 189 14.79 2.22 18.72
C SER A 189 15.52 0.90 18.60
N ASN A 190 15.79 0.25 19.74
CA ASN A 190 16.33 -1.11 19.78
C ASN A 190 15.27 -2.16 20.14
N ASP A 191 14.06 -1.74 20.57
CA ASP A 191 13.01 -2.62 21.03
C ASP A 191 11.63 -2.34 20.41
N LEU A 192 11.51 -1.34 19.51
CA LEU A 192 10.29 -0.86 18.87
C LEU A 192 9.33 -0.07 19.77
N PHE A 193 9.59 -0.05 21.07
CA PHE A 193 8.67 0.52 22.05
C PHE A 193 9.23 1.74 22.77
N ASN A 194 10.56 1.87 22.84
CA ASN A 194 11.28 3.02 23.35
C ASN A 194 12.04 3.69 22.21
N TRP A 195 11.72 4.95 21.94
CA TRP A 195 12.22 5.70 20.81
C TRP A 195 13.01 6.93 21.28
N SER A 196 14.22 7.08 20.77
CA SER A 196 15.07 8.24 21.01
C SER A 196 15.07 9.12 19.78
N PHE A 197 14.77 10.39 19.97
CA PHE A 197 14.87 11.40 18.92
C PHE A 197 16.31 11.49 18.40
N ILE A 198 16.47 11.56 17.08
CA ILE A 198 17.76 11.68 16.43
C ILE A 198 17.91 13.07 15.81
N THR A 199 17.05 13.41 14.86
CA THR A 199 17.14 14.68 14.14
C THR A 199 15.80 15.06 13.51
N GLU A 200 15.64 16.35 13.19
CA GLU A 200 14.56 16.85 12.34
C GLU A 200 14.96 16.67 10.87
N ILE A 201 14.12 16.00 10.11
CA ILE A 201 14.35 15.73 8.67
C ILE A 201 13.96 16.94 7.83
N ASP A 202 12.77 17.51 8.09
CA ASP A 202 12.31 18.73 7.41
C ASP A 202 11.21 19.45 8.20
N GLN A 203 11.05 20.76 7.93
CA GLN A 203 9.99 21.60 8.47
C GLN A 203 8.85 21.73 7.47
N ASN A 204 7.64 21.99 7.95
CA ASN A 204 6.42 21.98 7.13
C ASN A 204 6.32 20.70 6.32
N ALA A 205 6.54 19.56 6.99
CA ALA A 205 6.65 18.25 6.38
C ALA A 205 6.01 17.18 7.26
N HIS A 206 5.30 16.23 6.64
CA HIS A 206 4.61 15.17 7.36
C HIS A 206 4.42 13.91 6.49
N GLN A 207 3.74 12.89 7.02
CA GLN A 207 3.35 11.68 6.28
C GLN A 207 4.54 10.98 5.59
N GLY A 208 5.70 10.91 6.27
CA GLY A 208 6.91 10.32 5.70
C GLY A 208 6.83 8.79 5.56
N ASP A 209 7.48 8.24 4.54
CA ASP A 209 7.85 6.83 4.42
C ASP A 209 9.36 6.68 4.32
N ILE A 210 9.91 5.61 4.85
CA ILE A 210 11.35 5.31 4.84
C ILE A 210 11.62 3.88 4.39
N VAL A 211 12.62 3.72 3.54
CA VAL A 211 13.11 2.40 3.14
C VAL A 211 14.64 2.37 3.14
N LYS A 212 15.21 1.20 3.35
CA LYS A 212 16.62 0.95 3.12
C LYS A 212 16.86 0.64 1.63
N TRP A 213 17.86 1.28 1.02
CA TRP A 213 18.25 1.08 -0.37
C TRP A 213 19.77 0.88 -0.44
N ASN A 214 20.20 -0.36 -0.62
CA ASN A 214 21.58 -0.81 -0.46
C ASN A 214 22.11 -0.43 0.94
N ASP A 215 23.21 0.33 1.03
CA ASP A 215 23.74 0.85 2.29
C ASP A 215 23.07 2.16 2.75
N GLY A 216 22.29 2.78 1.86
CA GLY A 216 21.63 4.05 2.10
C GLY A 216 20.18 3.93 2.53
N TYR A 217 19.56 5.11 2.67
CA TYR A 217 18.15 5.25 3.07
C TYR A 217 17.46 6.28 2.18
N LEU A 218 16.26 5.95 1.75
CA LEU A 218 15.37 6.86 1.02
C LEU A 218 14.19 7.23 1.91
N ILE A 219 13.94 8.52 2.06
CA ILE A 219 12.74 9.06 2.70
C ILE A 219 11.91 9.77 1.63
N ALA A 220 10.63 9.46 1.56
CA ALA A 220 9.63 10.17 0.80
C ALA A 220 8.61 10.77 1.78
N TYR A 221 8.20 12.02 1.59
CA TYR A 221 7.31 12.70 2.52
C TYR A 221 6.45 13.75 1.82
N GLU A 222 5.39 14.16 2.47
CA GLU A 222 4.51 15.24 2.07
C GLU A 222 5.06 16.56 2.60
N GLU A 223 5.18 17.55 1.72
CA GLU A 223 5.75 18.86 2.00
C GLU A 223 4.72 19.97 1.75
N ASP A 224 4.54 20.86 2.73
CA ASP A 224 3.59 21.99 2.74
C ASP A 224 4.28 23.35 2.60
N LYS A 225 5.35 23.47 1.81
CA LYS A 225 6.11 24.74 1.69
C LYS A 225 5.36 25.83 0.95
N ILE A 226 4.33 25.50 0.18
CA ILE A 226 3.49 26.45 -0.53
C ILE A 226 2.09 26.38 0.07
N GLN A 227 1.56 27.50 0.55
CA GLN A 227 0.25 27.55 1.15
C GLN A 227 -0.83 26.98 0.22
N GLY A 228 -1.53 25.92 0.68
CA GLY A 228 -2.61 25.25 -0.04
C GLY A 228 -2.17 24.25 -1.12
N ALA A 229 -0.89 23.97 -1.25
CA ALA A 229 -0.34 22.95 -2.16
C ALA A 229 0.59 22.03 -1.39
N ASN A 230 0.29 20.74 -1.41
CA ASN A 230 1.16 19.69 -0.90
C ASN A 230 1.81 18.98 -2.07
N ASN A 231 3.09 18.73 -1.97
CA ASN A 231 3.83 17.93 -2.94
C ASN A 231 4.66 16.86 -2.24
N ILE A 232 5.11 15.88 -3.02
CA ILE A 232 6.00 14.85 -2.51
C ILE A 232 7.43 15.33 -2.63
N ALA A 233 8.19 15.21 -1.54
CA ALA A 233 9.63 15.43 -1.52
C ALA A 233 10.37 14.12 -1.21
N LEU A 234 11.59 14.01 -1.71
CA LEU A 234 12.49 12.87 -1.53
C LEU A 234 13.82 13.35 -0.98
N LYS A 235 14.35 12.63 0.01
CA LYS A 235 15.73 12.73 0.49
C LYS A 235 16.38 11.36 0.49
N TYR A 236 17.57 11.25 -0.11
CA TYR A 236 18.37 10.03 -0.05
C TYR A 236 19.65 10.28 0.71
N TYR A 237 20.01 9.36 1.57
CA TYR A 237 21.18 9.36 2.42
C TYR A 237 22.04 8.15 2.06
N ALA A 238 23.31 8.36 1.74
CA ALA A 238 24.17 7.30 1.22
C ALA A 238 24.48 6.18 2.24
N ASN A 239 24.36 6.48 3.54
CA ASN A 239 24.57 5.53 4.63
C ASN A 239 23.88 5.98 5.92
N TYR A 240 24.03 5.19 6.98
CA TYR A 240 23.46 5.45 8.31
C TYR A 240 23.92 6.79 8.90
N ASP A 241 25.24 7.10 8.85
CA ASP A 241 25.80 8.32 9.44
C ASP A 241 25.27 9.58 8.75
N HIS A 242 25.12 9.53 7.43
CA HIS A 242 24.47 10.61 6.67
C HIS A 242 23.02 10.80 7.09
N LEU A 243 22.28 9.71 7.33
CA LEU A 243 20.87 9.81 7.76
C LEU A 243 20.74 10.42 9.16
N ILE A 244 21.50 9.95 10.15
CA ILE A 244 21.41 10.46 11.52
C ILE A 244 21.88 11.90 11.67
N SER A 245 22.78 12.36 10.79
CA SER A 245 23.25 13.75 10.71
C SER A 245 22.40 14.64 9.80
N ASN A 246 21.34 14.09 9.20
CA ASN A 246 20.49 14.75 8.20
C ASN A 246 21.31 15.36 7.02
N HIS A 247 22.32 14.65 6.56
CA HIS A 247 23.16 15.06 5.43
C HIS A 247 22.76 14.28 4.18
N SER A 248 21.74 14.74 3.46
CA SER A 248 21.25 14.10 2.23
C SER A 248 22.25 14.24 1.09
N THR A 249 22.39 13.19 0.29
CA THR A 249 23.22 13.18 -0.94
C THR A 249 22.40 13.37 -2.20
N PHE A 250 21.08 13.27 -2.08
CA PHE A 250 20.12 13.60 -3.13
C PHE A 250 18.84 14.16 -2.51
N GLU A 251 18.32 15.24 -3.09
CA GLU A 251 17.03 15.82 -2.76
C GLU A 251 16.23 16.12 -4.02
N LYS A 252 14.93 15.90 -3.97
CA LYS A 252 14.02 16.18 -5.07
C LYS A 252 12.63 16.54 -4.57
N HIS A 253 12.13 17.68 -5.01
CA HIS A 253 10.73 18.06 -4.88
C HIS A 253 10.01 17.65 -6.16
N LEU A 254 8.97 16.81 -6.04
CA LEU A 254 8.21 16.31 -7.19
C LEU A 254 7.08 17.29 -7.48
N ASN A 255 6.98 17.70 -8.74
CA ASN A 255 5.86 18.56 -9.16
C ASN A 255 4.56 17.75 -9.15
N THR A 256 3.49 18.34 -8.64
CA THR A 256 2.15 17.77 -8.72
C THR A 256 1.72 17.61 -10.17
N SER A 257 1.12 16.49 -10.52
CA SER A 257 0.99 16.09 -11.93
C SER A 257 -0.33 15.41 -12.29
N ILE A 258 -1.08 14.91 -11.31
CA ILE A 258 -2.31 14.13 -11.57
C ILE A 258 -3.54 15.03 -11.74
N HIS A 259 -3.63 16.11 -11.00
CA HIS A 259 -4.79 17.00 -11.00
C HIS A 259 -4.39 18.45 -10.79
N SER A 260 -5.12 19.35 -11.45
CA SER A 260 -4.87 20.81 -11.37
C SER A 260 -5.07 21.42 -9.98
N PHE A 261 -5.67 20.70 -9.05
CA PHE A 261 -5.83 21.14 -7.66
C PHE A 261 -4.50 21.18 -6.89
N GLY A 262 -3.46 20.49 -7.37
CA GLY A 262 -2.09 20.63 -6.89
C GLY A 262 -1.82 20.06 -5.49
N VAL A 263 -2.61 19.08 -5.00
CA VAL A 263 -2.38 18.42 -3.69
C VAL A 263 -2.07 16.95 -3.91
N GLU A 264 -0.84 16.54 -3.60
CA GLU A 264 -0.37 15.16 -3.68
C GLU A 264 0.43 14.83 -2.40
N GLY A 265 0.17 13.68 -1.77
CA GLY A 265 0.78 13.37 -0.48
C GLY A 265 0.70 11.90 -0.03
N THR A 266 0.97 11.64 1.23
CA THR A 266 1.06 10.31 1.85
C THR A 266 1.83 9.29 1.00
N PRO A 267 3.10 9.55 0.66
CA PRO A 267 3.87 8.67 -0.21
C PRO A 267 4.11 7.30 0.43
N ASP A 268 4.15 6.27 -0.44
CA ASP A 268 4.53 4.89 -0.11
C ASP A 268 5.56 4.42 -1.12
N ILE A 269 6.79 4.22 -0.69
CA ILE A 269 7.88 3.72 -1.54
C ILE A 269 7.63 2.24 -1.80
N ARG A 270 7.25 1.89 -3.04
CA ARG A 270 6.81 0.54 -3.43
C ARG A 270 7.92 -0.33 -3.98
N HIS A 271 8.79 0.28 -4.75
CA HIS A 271 9.87 -0.42 -5.45
C HIS A 271 10.94 0.57 -5.84
N PHE A 272 12.17 0.09 -5.91
CA PHE A 272 13.30 0.85 -6.43
C PHE A 272 14.30 -0.09 -7.13
N THR A 273 15.05 0.45 -8.08
CA THR A 273 16.10 -0.26 -8.83
C THR A 273 17.30 0.63 -9.01
N GLY A 274 18.44 0.04 -9.37
CA GLY A 274 19.72 0.76 -9.49
C GLY A 274 20.43 0.91 -8.16
N GLU A 275 21.50 1.69 -8.14
CA GLU A 275 22.35 1.87 -6.96
C GLU A 275 21.83 2.97 -6.03
N ASN A 276 21.28 4.04 -6.60
CA ASN A 276 20.80 5.21 -5.90
C ASN A 276 19.77 5.97 -6.79
N PRO A 277 19.13 7.05 -6.32
CA PRO A 277 18.14 7.78 -7.09
C PRO A 277 18.63 8.38 -8.42
N THR A 278 19.93 8.69 -8.56
CA THR A 278 20.44 9.37 -9.76
C THR A 278 20.68 8.42 -10.94
N ASN A 279 20.82 7.12 -10.68
CA ASN A 279 20.99 6.08 -11.71
C ASN A 279 19.99 4.93 -11.60
N GLY A 280 18.89 5.17 -10.89
CA GLY A 280 17.85 4.18 -10.64
C GLY A 280 16.46 4.67 -10.91
N SER A 281 15.47 3.85 -10.54
CA SER A 281 14.07 4.17 -10.62
C SER A 281 13.38 3.96 -9.28
N ILE A 282 12.46 4.85 -8.91
CA ILE A 282 11.67 4.78 -7.67
C ILE A 282 10.20 4.77 -8.04
N LEU A 283 9.48 3.72 -7.66
CA LEU A 283 8.03 3.63 -7.76
C LEU A 283 7.40 4.08 -6.45
N ILE A 284 6.55 5.10 -6.51
CA ILE A 284 5.89 5.69 -5.36
C ILE A 284 4.38 5.60 -5.55
N GLY A 285 3.68 5.06 -4.56
CA GLY A 285 2.24 5.21 -4.43
C GLY A 285 1.93 6.46 -3.62
N PHE A 286 0.87 7.19 -3.97
CA PHE A 286 0.49 8.41 -3.25
C PHE A 286 -1.00 8.71 -3.40
N HIS A 287 -1.52 9.63 -2.60
CA HIS A 287 -2.85 10.19 -2.83
C HIS A 287 -2.77 11.51 -3.59
N TYR A 288 -3.86 11.87 -4.28
CA TYR A 288 -4.07 13.19 -4.86
C TYR A 288 -5.47 13.69 -4.57
N HIS A 289 -5.63 14.98 -4.31
CA HIS A 289 -6.94 15.59 -4.10
C HIS A 289 -7.55 16.01 -5.44
N ASN A 290 -8.80 15.60 -5.70
CA ASN A 290 -9.49 15.92 -6.96
C ASN A 290 -10.47 17.10 -6.84
N GLY A 291 -10.33 17.92 -5.79
CA GLY A 291 -11.27 19.00 -5.45
C GLY A 291 -12.45 18.57 -4.58
N THR A 292 -12.61 17.25 -4.33
CA THR A 292 -13.73 16.71 -3.54
C THR A 292 -13.28 15.71 -2.48
N ILE A 293 -12.42 14.79 -2.85
CA ILE A 293 -11.87 13.70 -2.02
C ILE A 293 -10.48 13.32 -2.49
N ASP A 294 -9.73 12.69 -1.61
CA ASP A 294 -8.44 12.09 -1.96
C ASP A 294 -8.65 10.75 -2.65
N LYS A 295 -7.90 10.57 -3.70
CA LYS A 295 -7.83 9.38 -4.55
C LYS A 295 -6.39 8.89 -4.62
N ILE A 296 -6.17 7.71 -5.18
CA ILE A 296 -4.83 7.11 -5.25
C ILE A 296 -4.23 7.13 -6.65
N ALA A 297 -2.94 7.36 -6.66
CA ALA A 297 -2.10 7.38 -7.85
C ALA A 297 -0.80 6.63 -7.62
N MET A 298 -0.09 6.42 -8.69
CA MET A 298 1.27 5.90 -8.73
C MET A 298 2.13 6.87 -9.55
N GLY A 299 3.40 6.91 -9.22
CA GLY A 299 4.37 7.62 -10.02
C GLY A 299 5.73 6.92 -10.01
N VAL A 300 6.51 7.15 -11.04
CA VAL A 300 7.87 6.68 -11.15
C VAL A 300 8.81 7.85 -11.39
N LEU A 301 9.85 7.94 -10.56
CA LEU A 301 10.99 8.81 -10.78
C LEU A 301 12.12 7.98 -11.37
N GLN A 302 12.60 8.35 -12.56
CA GLN A 302 13.73 7.70 -13.23
C GLN A 302 14.93 8.63 -13.28
N ASN A 303 16.10 8.08 -12.95
CA ASN A 303 17.40 8.78 -13.01
C ASN A 303 17.38 10.16 -12.33
N GLY A 304 16.67 10.26 -11.22
CA GLY A 304 16.55 11.45 -10.39
C GLY A 304 15.77 12.62 -11.00
N ASN A 305 15.29 12.51 -12.24
CA ASN A 305 14.69 13.65 -12.94
C ASN A 305 13.34 13.39 -13.60
N ASN A 306 13.15 12.26 -14.25
CA ASN A 306 11.94 11.99 -15.03
C ASN A 306 10.83 11.49 -14.11
N TRP A 307 9.87 12.36 -13.78
CA TRP A 307 8.70 12.02 -12.98
C TRP A 307 7.50 11.79 -13.88
N THR A 308 6.96 10.58 -13.87
CA THR A 308 5.78 10.19 -14.64
C THR A 308 4.73 9.58 -13.70
N THR A 309 3.47 9.98 -13.85
CA THR A 309 2.40 9.59 -12.93
C THR A 309 1.17 9.04 -13.66
N TRP A 310 0.38 8.24 -12.93
CA TRP A 310 -0.92 7.75 -13.41
C TRP A 310 -1.87 7.45 -12.24
N LYS A 311 -3.18 7.47 -12.52
CA LYS A 311 -4.22 7.12 -11.55
C LYS A 311 -4.21 5.62 -11.30
N ASP A 312 -4.20 5.21 -10.04
CA ASP A 312 -4.26 3.79 -9.66
C ASP A 312 -5.72 3.33 -9.58
N SER A 313 -6.35 3.20 -10.74
CA SER A 313 -7.80 3.09 -10.88
C SER A 313 -8.36 1.74 -10.43
N LEU A 314 -7.60 0.64 -10.51
CA LEU A 314 -8.13 -0.68 -10.15
C LEU A 314 -8.44 -0.78 -8.65
N PRO A 315 -7.47 -0.56 -7.75
CA PRO A 315 -7.73 -0.59 -6.32
C PRO A 315 -8.71 0.50 -5.88
N GLU A 316 -8.65 1.71 -6.45
CA GLU A 316 -9.62 2.76 -6.14
C GLU A 316 -11.06 2.32 -6.47
N ASN A 317 -11.31 1.85 -7.68
CA ASN A 317 -12.65 1.41 -8.09
C ASN A 317 -13.17 0.26 -7.23
N ASN A 318 -12.31 -0.69 -6.86
CA ASN A 318 -12.71 -1.80 -6.01
C ASN A 318 -13.09 -1.35 -4.60
N LEU A 319 -12.38 -0.40 -4.00
CA LEU A 319 -12.78 0.20 -2.73
C LEU A 319 -14.08 0.99 -2.85
N ARG A 320 -14.30 1.75 -3.96
CA ARG A 320 -15.59 2.42 -4.23
C ARG A 320 -16.74 1.42 -4.36
N ASP A 321 -16.53 0.30 -5.04
CA ASP A 321 -17.52 -0.78 -5.16
C ASP A 321 -17.83 -1.46 -3.81
N MET A 322 -16.93 -1.38 -2.82
CA MET A 322 -17.13 -1.76 -1.43
C MET A 322 -17.79 -0.64 -0.59
N ASN A 323 -18.29 0.42 -1.23
CA ASN A 323 -19.00 1.55 -0.62
C ASN A 323 -18.13 2.51 0.22
N PHE A 324 -16.81 2.54 0.03
CA PHE A 324 -15.96 3.58 0.61
C PHE A 324 -16.17 4.90 -0.14
N LYS A 325 -16.79 5.90 0.52
CA LYS A 325 -17.19 7.18 -0.10
C LYS A 325 -16.25 8.34 0.21
N GLY A 326 -15.42 8.19 1.23
CA GLY A 326 -14.48 9.21 1.67
C GLY A 326 -13.11 9.11 1.00
N ASN A 327 -12.11 9.73 1.61
CA ASN A 327 -10.72 9.73 1.15
C ASN A 327 -10.14 8.31 1.12
N ILE A 328 -9.25 8.06 0.17
CA ILE A 328 -8.37 6.90 0.12
C ILE A 328 -6.95 7.47 0.11
N GLY A 329 -6.16 7.14 1.11
CA GLY A 329 -4.87 7.79 1.35
C GLY A 329 -3.71 6.81 1.50
N SER A 330 -3.04 6.87 2.63
CA SER A 330 -1.81 6.14 2.93
C SER A 330 -1.93 4.62 2.71
N ARG A 331 -0.85 4.05 2.24
CA ARG A 331 -0.73 2.60 2.03
C ARG A 331 0.68 2.13 2.32
N LYS A 332 0.86 0.81 2.48
CA LYS A 332 2.18 0.17 2.58
C LYS A 332 2.16 -1.18 1.89
N GLY A 333 3.03 -1.33 0.90
CA GLY A 333 3.27 -2.61 0.24
C GLY A 333 4.24 -3.47 1.04
N PHE A 334 4.01 -4.78 1.07
CA PHE A 334 4.89 -5.75 1.73
C PHE A 334 4.80 -7.15 1.11
N LYS A 335 5.77 -8.00 1.39
CA LYS A 335 5.78 -9.40 0.96
C LYS A 335 5.27 -10.31 2.08
N TYR A 336 4.44 -11.29 1.73
CA TYR A 336 3.99 -12.33 2.64
C TYR A 336 3.77 -13.64 1.87
N ARG A 337 4.45 -14.71 2.27
CA ARG A 337 4.37 -16.03 1.63
C ARG A 337 4.45 -15.95 0.10
N GLY A 338 5.40 -15.17 -0.42
CA GLY A 338 5.60 -14.98 -1.86
C GLY A 338 4.65 -13.99 -2.54
N ASN A 339 3.57 -13.58 -1.89
CA ASN A 339 2.62 -12.61 -2.43
C ASN A 339 2.98 -11.17 -2.06
N SER A 340 2.72 -10.22 -2.97
CA SER A 340 2.79 -8.79 -2.66
C SER A 340 1.43 -8.33 -2.18
N LEU A 341 1.37 -7.99 -0.90
CA LEU A 341 0.18 -7.46 -0.24
C LEU A 341 0.31 -5.96 -0.03
N THR A 342 -0.81 -5.31 0.25
CA THR A 342 -0.87 -3.90 0.59
C THR A 342 -1.77 -3.71 1.79
N LEU A 343 -1.32 -2.97 2.80
CA LEU A 343 -2.22 -2.33 3.75
C LEU A 343 -2.61 -0.97 3.18
N GLN A 344 -3.89 -0.70 3.10
CA GLN A 344 -4.46 0.51 2.52
C GLN A 344 -5.44 1.15 3.50
N GLU A 345 -5.30 2.44 3.78
CA GLU A 345 -6.37 3.16 4.48
C GLU A 345 -7.45 3.63 3.51
N ALA A 346 -8.67 3.59 3.96
CA ALA A 346 -9.80 4.13 3.23
C ALA A 346 -10.88 4.62 4.21
N ARG A 347 -11.50 5.77 3.91
CA ARG A 347 -12.53 6.36 4.73
C ARG A 347 -13.92 5.94 4.22
N PHE A 348 -14.68 5.26 5.07
CA PHE A 348 -15.97 4.69 4.68
C PHE A 348 -17.02 5.77 4.43
N VAL A 349 -17.15 6.73 5.35
CA VAL A 349 -18.09 7.86 5.24
C VAL A 349 -17.33 9.15 4.93
N LYS A 350 -17.78 9.91 3.93
CA LYS A 350 -17.17 11.20 3.58
C LYS A 350 -17.26 12.17 4.77
N ASN A 351 -16.13 12.83 5.05
CA ASN A 351 -15.97 13.82 6.14
C ASN A 351 -16.18 13.29 7.57
N ASP A 352 -16.18 11.97 7.76
CA ASP A 352 -16.25 11.35 9.09
C ASP A 352 -14.90 10.72 9.47
N TRP A 353 -14.18 11.38 10.37
CA TRP A 353 -12.87 10.91 10.86
C TRP A 353 -12.95 9.61 11.67
N SER A 354 -14.12 9.24 12.19
CA SER A 354 -14.34 7.99 12.90
C SER A 354 -14.48 6.78 11.98
N SER A 355 -14.53 6.99 10.67
CA SER A 355 -14.84 5.96 9.68
C SER A 355 -13.63 5.47 8.85
N TRP A 356 -12.42 5.82 9.24
CA TRP A 356 -11.21 5.28 8.61
C TRP A 356 -11.03 3.80 8.91
N LYS A 357 -10.74 3.02 7.90
CA LYS A 357 -10.52 1.58 7.96
C LYS A 357 -9.20 1.19 7.31
N ILE A 358 -8.59 0.14 7.81
CA ILE A 358 -7.44 -0.50 7.17
C ILE A 358 -7.92 -1.71 6.38
N MET A 359 -7.50 -1.77 5.14
CA MET A 359 -7.84 -2.82 4.19
C MET A 359 -6.59 -3.62 3.83
N LEU A 360 -6.67 -4.93 3.86
CA LEU A 360 -5.64 -5.81 3.29
C LEU A 360 -5.95 -6.03 1.82
N GLY A 361 -5.01 -5.66 0.96
CA GLY A 361 -5.12 -5.74 -0.50
C GLY A 361 -4.22 -6.80 -1.12
N LEU A 362 -4.76 -7.50 -2.11
CA LEU A 362 -4.04 -8.38 -3.01
C LEU A 362 -4.56 -8.18 -4.43
N ASN A 363 -3.65 -7.90 -5.38
CA ASN A 363 -4.00 -7.68 -6.79
C ASN A 363 -5.08 -6.60 -7.00
N GLY A 364 -5.11 -5.58 -6.12
CA GLY A 364 -6.08 -4.48 -6.17
C GLY A 364 -7.46 -4.80 -5.59
N TYR A 365 -7.67 -5.97 -5.01
CA TYR A 365 -8.89 -6.36 -4.28
C TYR A 365 -8.62 -6.38 -2.78
N TYR A 366 -9.65 -6.14 -1.96
CA TYR A 366 -9.48 -5.83 -0.55
C TYR A 366 -10.39 -6.64 0.37
N SER A 367 -9.92 -6.83 1.61
CA SER A 367 -10.71 -7.24 2.76
C SER A 367 -10.41 -6.32 3.94
N GLU A 368 -11.40 -6.00 4.77
CA GLU A 368 -11.20 -5.17 5.96
C GLU A 368 -10.31 -5.89 6.98
N VAL A 369 -9.38 -5.16 7.58
CA VAL A 369 -8.57 -5.61 8.72
C VAL A 369 -9.35 -5.29 9.99
N LEU A 370 -9.71 -6.32 10.74
CA LEU A 370 -10.43 -6.18 12.00
C LEU A 370 -9.44 -5.84 13.11
N ILE A 371 -9.59 -4.65 13.69
CA ILE A 371 -8.73 -4.14 14.76
C ILE A 371 -9.60 -3.83 15.96
N SER A 372 -9.24 -4.38 17.12
CA SER A 372 -9.82 -4.00 18.40
C SER A 372 -8.79 -3.34 19.30
N THR A 373 -9.20 -2.31 20.02
CA THR A 373 -8.35 -1.58 20.95
C THR A 373 -8.99 -1.53 22.35
N PRO A 374 -8.20 -1.28 23.41
CA PRO A 374 -8.72 -1.19 24.78
C PRO A 374 -9.86 -0.17 24.94
N LYS A 375 -9.84 0.91 24.15
CA LYS A 375 -10.88 1.95 24.17
C LYS A 375 -11.91 1.81 23.05
N LYS A 376 -11.94 0.66 22.37
CA LYS A 376 -12.90 0.34 21.30
C LYS A 376 -12.87 1.36 20.16
N SER A 377 -11.69 1.78 19.74
CA SER A 377 -11.53 2.65 18.58
C SER A 377 -12.13 2.04 17.33
N THR A 378 -12.74 2.87 16.50
CA THR A 378 -13.37 2.48 15.25
C THR A 378 -12.62 2.97 14.02
N SER A 379 -11.60 3.81 14.22
CA SER A 379 -10.89 4.52 13.16
C SER A 379 -9.38 4.25 13.23
N PHE A 380 -8.82 3.84 12.09
CA PHE A 380 -7.41 3.48 11.94
C PHE A 380 -6.90 3.99 10.59
N ALA A 381 -5.75 4.65 10.62
CA ALA A 381 -5.17 5.29 9.45
C ALA A 381 -3.65 5.05 9.35
N ASN A 382 -3.04 5.47 8.26
CA ASN A 382 -1.60 5.50 8.00
C ASN A 382 -0.88 4.19 8.35
N PRO A 383 -1.26 3.05 7.73
CA PRO A 383 -0.67 1.76 8.06
C PRO A 383 0.78 1.67 7.62
N SER A 384 1.60 0.99 8.44
CA SER A 384 2.91 0.50 8.06
C SER A 384 3.09 -0.92 8.54
N ILE A 385 3.91 -1.70 7.85
CA ILE A 385 4.23 -3.07 8.21
C ILE A 385 5.65 -3.39 7.76
N ILE A 386 6.44 -3.93 8.67
CA ILE A 386 7.75 -4.51 8.39
C ILE A 386 7.88 -5.88 9.05
N GLU A 387 8.83 -6.67 8.59
CA GLU A 387 9.25 -7.91 9.23
C GLU A 387 10.43 -7.65 10.16
N ASN A 388 10.40 -8.19 11.38
CA ASN A 388 11.53 -8.14 12.32
C ASN A 388 12.37 -9.44 12.27
N GLU A 389 13.49 -9.45 13.04
CA GLU A 389 14.45 -10.56 13.12
C GLU A 389 13.84 -11.88 13.61
N ASN A 390 12.85 -11.80 14.49
CA ASN A 390 12.23 -12.97 15.12
C ASN A 390 11.06 -13.52 14.29
N ASN A 391 11.05 -13.27 12.98
CA ASN A 391 10.00 -13.75 12.09
C ASN A 391 8.59 -13.23 12.49
N LYS A 392 8.54 -12.01 13.04
CA LYS A 392 7.30 -11.34 13.46
C LYS A 392 7.05 -10.13 12.57
N TYR A 393 5.79 -9.73 12.51
CA TYR A 393 5.41 -8.45 11.89
C TYR A 393 5.37 -7.34 12.95
N VAL A 394 5.95 -6.21 12.58
CA VAL A 394 5.78 -4.93 13.26
C VAL A 394 4.81 -4.11 12.45
N ILE A 395 3.67 -3.77 13.02
CA ILE A 395 2.64 -3.00 12.34
C ILE A 395 2.44 -1.72 13.12
N SER A 396 2.56 -0.59 12.46
CA SER A 396 2.22 0.71 13.03
C SER A 396 0.99 1.30 12.37
N LEU A 397 0.17 1.98 13.17
CA LEU A 397 -1.05 2.65 12.74
C LEU A 397 -1.16 4.01 13.45
N PHE A 398 -1.82 4.95 12.82
CA PHE A 398 -2.38 6.11 13.49
C PHE A 398 -3.81 5.80 13.94
N VAL A 399 -4.18 6.25 15.13
CA VAL A 399 -5.51 6.02 15.73
C VAL A 399 -6.18 7.37 15.95
N PRO A 400 -6.91 7.92 14.94
CA PRO A 400 -7.47 9.28 15.02
C PRO A 400 -8.47 9.45 16.15
N THR A 401 -9.21 8.40 16.50
CA THR A 401 -10.33 8.47 17.45
C THR A 401 -10.23 7.41 18.56
N GLU A 402 -9.11 7.37 19.28
CA GLU A 402 -9.00 6.42 20.39
C GLU A 402 -10.00 6.77 21.51
N GLY A 403 -10.99 5.91 21.70
CA GLY A 403 -12.09 6.11 22.66
C GLY A 403 -13.12 7.12 22.19
N ASN A 404 -13.37 7.24 20.88
CA ASN A 404 -14.33 8.15 20.24
C ASN A 404 -14.00 9.65 20.36
N HIS A 405 -12.79 9.99 20.76
CA HIS A 405 -12.30 11.37 20.77
C HIS A 405 -11.22 11.55 19.70
N TYR A 406 -11.52 12.38 18.71
CA TYR A 406 -10.50 12.79 17.73
C TYR A 406 -9.39 13.59 18.43
N SER A 407 -8.14 13.25 18.14
CA SER A 407 -6.98 14.04 18.53
C SER A 407 -5.81 13.79 17.56
N GLU A 408 -5.27 14.85 17.00
CA GLU A 408 -4.05 14.83 16.20
C GLU A 408 -2.80 14.47 17.04
N ASN A 409 -2.90 14.55 18.36
CA ASN A 409 -1.81 14.28 19.29
C ASN A 409 -1.93 12.92 19.99
N ASN A 410 -2.66 11.98 19.42
CA ASN A 410 -2.81 10.65 20.02
C ASN A 410 -1.55 9.77 19.91
N GLY A 411 -0.58 10.17 19.08
CA GLY A 411 0.57 9.34 18.74
C GLY A 411 0.18 8.09 17.95
N GLY A 412 1.16 7.35 17.48
CA GLY A 412 0.94 6.08 16.81
C GLY A 412 0.70 4.92 17.78
N VAL A 413 0.28 3.79 17.24
CA VAL A 413 0.30 2.50 17.90
C VAL A 413 1.22 1.54 17.16
N ILE A 414 1.97 0.73 17.90
CA ILE A 414 2.74 -0.37 17.36
C ILE A 414 2.17 -1.70 17.88
N PHE A 415 2.00 -2.65 16.98
CA PHE A 415 1.69 -4.04 17.27
C PHE A 415 2.86 -4.93 16.85
N LEU A 416 3.33 -5.78 17.75
CA LEU A 416 4.24 -6.85 17.44
C LEU A 416 3.43 -8.15 17.33
N LYS A 417 3.45 -8.77 16.16
CA LYS A 417 2.58 -9.89 15.82
C LYS A 417 3.39 -11.09 15.32
N ASN A 418 3.05 -12.30 15.77
CA ASN A 418 3.60 -13.53 15.19
C ASN A 418 3.17 -13.69 13.72
N LYS A 419 4.05 -14.24 12.89
CA LYS A 419 3.77 -14.62 11.50
C LYS A 419 2.71 -15.69 11.37
#